data_021d10a7820a156c89a3969c1c0dbfa5
#
_entry.id   021d10a7820a156c89a3969c1c0dbfa5
#
_cell.length_a   1.000
_cell.length_b   1.000
_cell.length_c   1.000
_cell.angle_alpha   90.00
_cell.angle_beta   90.00
_cell.angle_gamma   90.00
#
_symmetry.space_group_name_H-M   'P 1'
#
loop_
_entity.id
_entity.type
_entity.pdbx_description
1 polymer ?
#
loop_
_entity_poly.entity_id
_entity_poly.type
_entity_poly.pdbx_seq_one_letter_code
_entity_poly.pdbx_strand_id
1 'polypeptide(L)'
;QFFNRMNIVLFDEPKIKTSLLPFTFTRPVAEIRVGIFTIADKWRRIANSQVSFLTDEYLSKKFASKNSGDNYIINGALLPDEKIFQAIAKLEKGEALVKEGLLLAVRADFLPFYEEIDSFFTEYSIEEY
;
A
#
# COMPACT_ATOMS: atom_id res chain seq x y z
N GLN A 1 -4.46 -16.22 -18.12
CA GLN A 1 -4.55 -15.84 -17.79
C GLN A 1 -4.85 -14.98 -17.54
N PHE A 2 -5.19 -14.83 -17.77
CA PHE A 2 -5.43 -14.02 -17.49
C PHE A 2 -5.55 -13.42 -16.43
N PHE A 3 -5.23 -12.81 -16.51
CA PHE A 3 -5.12 -12.44 -15.16
C PHE A 3 -5.53 -11.05 -14.97
N ASN A 4 -6.29 -10.86 -13.93
CA ASN A 4 -6.60 -9.55 -13.42
C ASN A 4 -5.35 -8.98 -12.82
N ARG A 5 -4.83 -7.98 -13.47
CA ARG A 5 -3.74 -7.24 -12.88
C ARG A 5 -4.32 -6.44 -11.73
N MET A 6 -3.72 -6.60 -10.57
CA MET A 6 -4.10 -5.83 -9.39
C MET A 6 -3.62 -4.39 -9.56
N ASN A 7 -4.45 -3.43 -9.21
CA ASN A 7 -4.00 -2.04 -9.10
C ASN A 7 -3.50 -1.83 -7.68
N ILE A 8 -2.20 -1.86 -7.52
CA ILE A 8 -1.57 -1.76 -6.20
C ILE A 8 -1.19 -0.32 -5.94
N VAL A 9 -1.63 0.20 -4.80
CA VAL A 9 -1.31 1.55 -4.34
C VAL A 9 -0.64 1.41 -2.98
N LEU A 10 0.62 1.81 -2.89
CA LEU A 10 1.39 1.69 -1.65
C LEU A 10 1.27 3.00 -0.87
N PHE A 11 0.72 2.94 0.34
CA PHE A 11 0.53 4.14 1.14
C PHE A 11 1.65 4.29 2.18
N ASP A 12 2.01 5.55 2.46
CA ASP A 12 2.96 5.88 3.52
C ASP A 12 2.23 5.89 4.86
N GLU A 13 2.50 4.90 5.72
CA GLU A 13 1.94 4.92 7.06
C GLU A 13 2.58 6.08 7.81
N PRO A 14 1.80 7.05 8.33
CA PRO A 14 2.37 8.29 8.85
C PRO A 14 3.39 8.14 9.97
N LYS A 15 3.17 7.22 10.90
CA LYS A 15 4.09 7.01 12.01
C LYS A 15 5.39 6.40 11.54
N ILE A 16 5.31 5.44 10.62
CA ILE A 16 6.50 4.80 10.05
C ILE A 16 7.28 5.82 9.23
N LYS A 17 6.59 6.64 8.44
CA LYS A 17 7.24 7.66 7.64
C LYS A 17 8.03 8.62 8.52
N THR A 18 7.45 9.07 9.64
CA THR A 18 8.11 9.99 10.55
C THR A 18 9.31 9.34 11.22
N SER A 19 9.20 8.07 11.61
CA SER A 19 10.29 7.38 12.29
C SER A 19 11.49 7.13 11.39
N LEU A 20 11.31 7.18 10.06
CA LEU A 20 12.37 6.92 9.09
C LEU A 20 12.99 8.19 8.51
N LEU A 21 12.64 9.36 9.03
CA LEU A 21 13.31 10.59 8.62
C LEU A 21 14.80 10.50 8.96
N PRO A 22 15.68 11.01 8.10
CA PRO A 22 15.40 11.85 6.93
C PRO A 22 15.18 11.07 5.62
N PHE A 23 15.22 9.74 5.64
CA PHE A 23 15.12 8.95 4.42
C PHE A 23 13.79 9.17 3.67
N THR A 24 12.71 9.42 4.42
CA THR A 24 11.39 9.65 3.82
C THR A 24 11.13 11.10 3.46
N PHE A 25 12.12 11.97 3.63
CA PHE A 25 11.97 13.38 3.28
C PHE A 25 11.82 13.57 1.77
N THR A 26 12.50 12.73 0.98
CA THR A 26 12.51 12.86 -0.49
C THR A 26 11.85 11.70 -1.22
N ARG A 27 11.37 10.69 -0.49
CA ARG A 27 10.77 9.49 -1.11
C ARG A 27 9.77 8.83 -0.16
N PRO A 28 8.76 8.14 -0.72
CA PRO A 28 7.85 7.32 0.10
C PRO A 28 8.59 6.18 0.79
N VAL A 29 8.00 5.66 1.86
CA VAL A 29 8.57 4.52 2.59
C VAL A 29 8.83 3.35 1.64
N ALA A 30 7.92 3.07 0.71
CA ALA A 30 8.06 1.95 -0.21
C ALA A 30 9.23 2.09 -1.18
N GLU A 31 9.80 3.29 -1.32
CA GLU A 31 10.95 3.53 -2.19
C GLU A 31 12.28 3.46 -1.43
N ILE A 32 12.26 3.13 -0.15
CA ILE A 32 13.49 2.90 0.61
C ILE A 32 14.02 1.53 0.23
N ARG A 33 15.33 1.45 0.00
CA ARG A 33 15.95 0.21 -0.41
C ARG A 33 16.05 -0.79 0.73
N VAL A 34 15.76 -2.06 0.40
CA VAL A 34 15.99 -3.20 1.27
C VAL A 34 16.88 -4.13 0.46
N GLY A 35 18.18 -4.08 0.71
CA GLY A 35 19.16 -4.69 -0.17
C GLY A 35 19.29 -3.87 -1.46
N ILE A 36 19.22 -4.54 -2.61
CA ILE A 36 19.33 -3.86 -3.90
C ILE A 36 17.97 -3.42 -4.47
N PHE A 37 16.87 -3.83 -3.85
CA PHE A 37 15.53 -3.49 -4.32
C PHE A 37 14.81 -2.62 -3.30
N THR A 38 13.92 -1.76 -3.79
CA THR A 38 13.00 -1.06 -2.91
C THR A 38 11.85 -2.00 -2.55
N ILE A 39 11.06 -1.62 -1.53
CA ILE A 39 9.87 -2.40 -1.18
C ILE A 39 8.87 -2.36 -2.36
N ALA A 40 8.77 -1.21 -3.04
CA ALA A 40 7.92 -1.09 -4.23
C ALA A 40 8.36 -2.05 -5.33
N ASP A 41 9.66 -2.20 -5.54
CA ASP A 41 10.17 -3.16 -6.53
C ASP A 41 9.75 -4.59 -6.21
N LYS A 42 9.77 -4.95 -4.94
CA LYS A 42 9.36 -6.29 -4.51
C LYS A 42 7.89 -6.54 -4.78
N TRP A 43 7.04 -5.54 -4.57
CA TRP A 43 5.62 -5.65 -4.88
C TRP A 43 5.36 -5.76 -6.39
N ARG A 44 6.10 -4.98 -7.20
CA ARG A 44 5.99 -5.09 -8.67
C ARG A 44 6.31 -6.51 -9.13
N ARG A 45 7.30 -7.13 -8.50
CA ARG A 45 7.75 -8.46 -8.92
C ARG A 45 6.78 -9.56 -8.49
N ILE A 46 6.32 -9.55 -7.25
CA ILE A 46 5.44 -10.62 -6.77
C ILE A 46 4.05 -10.54 -7.41
N ALA A 47 3.56 -9.35 -7.67
CA ALA A 47 2.24 -9.15 -8.28
C ALA A 47 2.29 -9.12 -9.80
N ASN A 48 3.48 -9.01 -10.37
CA ASN A 48 3.69 -8.84 -11.80
C ASN A 48 2.83 -7.68 -12.35
N SER A 49 2.86 -6.56 -11.64
CA SER A 49 2.03 -5.39 -11.93
C SER A 49 2.79 -4.12 -11.62
N GLN A 50 2.31 -3.02 -12.20
CA GLN A 50 2.80 -1.70 -11.83
C GLN A 50 2.23 -1.33 -10.46
N VAL A 51 2.93 -0.47 -9.75
CA VAL A 51 2.45 0.06 -8.47
C VAL A 51 2.41 1.58 -8.55
N SER A 52 1.56 2.18 -7.73
CA SER A 52 1.52 3.62 -7.55
C SER A 52 1.60 3.92 -6.06
N PHE A 53 1.56 5.19 -5.69
CA PHE A 53 1.84 5.59 -4.31
C PHE A 53 0.76 6.52 -3.81
N LEU A 54 0.39 6.36 -2.56
CA LEU A 54 -0.49 7.29 -1.87
C LEU A 54 0.35 7.91 -0.76
N THR A 55 0.76 9.15 -0.95
CA THR A 55 1.70 9.83 -0.08
C THR A 55 1.27 11.30 0.07
N ASP A 56 2.01 12.07 0.86
CA ASP A 56 1.65 13.46 1.06
C ASP A 56 1.80 14.29 -0.24
N GLU A 57 1.22 15.48 -0.24
CA GLU A 57 1.20 16.32 -1.44
C GLU A 57 2.61 16.65 -1.93
N TYR A 58 3.54 16.82 -1.01
CA TYR A 58 4.91 17.15 -1.35
C TYR A 58 5.55 16.09 -2.25
N LEU A 59 5.34 14.83 -1.95
CA LEU A 59 5.92 13.72 -2.72
C LEU A 59 5.04 13.28 -3.88
N SER A 60 3.75 13.60 -3.86
CA SER A 60 2.80 13.06 -4.82
C SER A 60 3.04 13.52 -6.26
N LYS A 61 3.76 14.61 -6.45
CA LYS A 61 4.10 15.09 -7.81
C LYS A 61 5.05 14.14 -8.52
N LYS A 62 5.96 13.52 -7.77
CA LYS A 62 6.91 12.56 -8.34
C LYS A 62 6.42 11.13 -8.18
N PHE A 63 5.67 10.85 -7.11
CA PHE A 63 5.19 9.51 -6.79
C PHE A 63 3.67 9.55 -6.72
N ALA A 64 3.04 9.52 -7.90
CA ALA A 64 1.60 9.72 -8.03
C ALA A 64 0.82 8.45 -7.77
N SER A 65 -0.43 8.61 -7.33
CA SER A 65 -1.36 7.51 -7.16
C SER A 65 -2.15 7.26 -8.45
N LYS A 66 -2.67 6.03 -8.58
CA LYS A 66 -3.51 5.67 -9.70
C LYS A 66 -4.77 4.99 -9.18
N ASN A 67 -5.92 5.58 -9.44
CA ASN A 67 -7.21 5.03 -9.06
C ASN A 67 -7.81 4.25 -10.24
N SER A 68 -8.16 2.99 -10.03
CA SER A 68 -8.74 2.17 -11.09
C SER A 68 -10.16 1.69 -10.78
N GLY A 69 -10.75 2.13 -9.68
CA GLY A 69 -12.07 1.67 -9.27
C GLY A 69 -12.05 0.35 -8.51
N ASP A 70 -10.92 -0.33 -8.46
CA ASP A 70 -10.70 -1.52 -7.64
C ASP A 70 -9.24 -1.48 -7.22
N ASN A 71 -8.98 -0.96 -6.03
CA ASN A 71 -7.64 -0.65 -5.58
C ASN A 71 -7.26 -1.53 -4.40
N TYR A 72 -6.04 -2.07 -4.46
CA TYR A 72 -5.43 -2.73 -3.30
C TYR A 72 -4.47 -1.72 -2.69
N ILE A 73 -4.89 -1.09 -1.61
CA ILE A 73 -4.11 -0.06 -0.93
C ILE A 73 -3.31 -0.75 0.16
N ILE A 74 -2.00 -0.83 -0.03
CA ILE A 74 -1.11 -1.66 0.79
C ILE A 74 -0.12 -0.78 1.54
N ASN A 75 0.13 -1.11 2.81
CA ASN A 75 1.11 -0.40 3.62
C ASN A 75 2.48 -0.50 2.96
N GLY A 76 3.07 0.65 2.63
CA GLY A 76 4.33 0.72 1.91
C GLY A 76 5.54 0.20 2.70
N ALA A 77 5.39 -0.02 3.99
CA ALA A 77 6.45 -0.61 4.81
C ALA A 77 6.37 -2.13 4.87
N LEU A 78 5.33 -2.73 4.27
CA LEU A 78 5.11 -4.16 4.31
C LEU A 78 5.94 -4.85 3.24
N LEU A 79 6.84 -5.75 3.66
CA LEU A 79 7.60 -6.57 2.73
C LEU A 79 6.74 -7.74 2.25
N PRO A 80 6.61 -7.93 0.93
CA PRO A 80 5.76 -8.99 0.42
C PRO A 80 6.42 -10.36 0.50
N ASP A 81 5.62 -11.38 0.76
CA ASP A 81 5.96 -12.77 0.52
C ASP A 81 4.73 -13.45 -0.05
N GLU A 82 4.87 -14.70 -0.44
CA GLU A 82 3.76 -15.41 -1.08
C GLU A 82 2.54 -15.50 -0.17
N LYS A 83 2.77 -15.73 1.11
CA LYS A 83 1.67 -15.89 2.07
C LYS A 83 0.88 -14.61 2.26
N ILE A 84 1.57 -13.47 2.44
CA ILE A 84 0.88 -12.19 2.63
C ILE A 84 0.22 -11.75 1.32
N PHE A 85 0.86 -12.01 0.20
CA PHE A 85 0.29 -11.69 -1.10
C PHE A 85 -1.02 -12.45 -1.33
N GLN A 86 -1.05 -13.74 -0.99
CA GLN A 86 -2.27 -14.53 -1.11
C GLN A 86 -3.37 -14.02 -0.19
N ALA A 87 -3.03 -13.62 1.03
CA ALA A 87 -4.00 -13.06 1.96
C ALA A 87 -4.62 -11.77 1.42
N ILE A 88 -3.80 -10.91 0.82
CA ILE A 88 -4.29 -9.66 0.24
C ILE A 88 -5.15 -9.93 -0.99
N ALA A 89 -4.74 -10.87 -1.83
CA ALA A 89 -5.48 -11.21 -3.05
C ALA A 89 -6.87 -11.77 -2.74
N LYS A 90 -7.08 -12.34 -1.56
CA LYS A 90 -8.38 -12.88 -1.15
C LYS A 90 -9.33 -11.84 -0.58
N LEU A 91 -8.87 -10.62 -0.35
CA LEU A 91 -9.73 -9.56 0.17
C LEU A 91 -10.84 -9.24 -0.83
N GLU A 92 -12.03 -8.99 -0.31
CA GLU A 92 -13.14 -8.47 -1.11
C GLU A 92 -13.20 -6.96 -0.91
N LYS A 93 -13.87 -6.27 -1.82
CA LYS A 93 -14.03 -4.82 -1.69
C LYS A 93 -14.72 -4.49 -0.37
N GLY A 94 -14.16 -3.56 0.37
CA GLY A 94 -14.67 -3.18 1.67
C GLY A 94 -14.06 -3.97 2.81
N GLU A 95 -13.03 -4.79 2.55
CA GLU A 95 -12.32 -5.51 3.60
C GLU A 95 -10.93 -4.94 3.83
N ALA A 96 -10.50 -4.92 5.08
CA ALA A 96 -9.18 -4.46 5.48
C ALA A 96 -8.44 -5.58 6.21
N LEU A 97 -7.17 -5.77 5.88
CA LEU A 97 -6.30 -6.74 6.53
C LEU A 97 -5.45 -6.03 7.57
N VAL A 98 -5.54 -6.48 8.82
CA VAL A 98 -4.91 -5.81 9.95
C VAL A 98 -4.12 -6.83 10.76
N LYS A 99 -3.00 -6.42 11.31
CA LYS A 99 -2.22 -7.24 12.24
C LYS A 99 -1.85 -6.37 13.44
N GLU A 100 -2.30 -6.80 14.62
CA GLU A 100 -1.98 -6.13 15.88
C GLU A 100 -2.24 -4.62 15.83
N GLY A 101 -3.39 -4.26 15.26
CA GLY A 101 -3.80 -2.86 15.16
C GLY A 101 -3.18 -2.07 14.02
N LEU A 102 -2.27 -2.68 13.25
CA LEU A 102 -1.64 -2.01 12.12
C LEU A 102 -2.32 -2.40 10.83
N LEU A 103 -2.76 -1.41 10.06
CA LEU A 103 -3.36 -1.64 8.76
C LEU A 103 -2.29 -2.13 7.78
N LEU A 104 -2.49 -3.33 7.25
CA LEU A 104 -1.58 -3.89 6.25
C LEU A 104 -2.06 -3.61 4.85
N ALA A 105 -3.34 -3.81 4.58
CA ALA A 105 -3.90 -3.61 3.25
C ALA A 105 -5.40 -3.44 3.33
N VAL A 106 -5.96 -2.78 2.34
CA VAL A 106 -7.41 -2.64 2.21
C VAL A 106 -7.77 -2.66 0.74
N ARG A 107 -8.89 -3.31 0.41
CA ARG A 107 -9.39 -3.32 -0.95
C ARG A 107 -10.58 -2.37 -1.04
N ALA A 108 -10.46 -1.33 -1.86
CA ALA A 108 -11.45 -0.28 -1.97
C ALA A 108 -11.72 0.09 -3.42
N ASP A 109 -12.91 0.61 -3.68
CA ASP A 109 -13.29 1.06 -5.02
C ASP A 109 -12.96 2.53 -5.27
N PHE A 110 -12.29 3.18 -4.32
CA PHE A 110 -11.85 4.56 -4.48
C PHE A 110 -10.56 4.76 -3.67
N LEU A 111 -9.86 5.87 -3.95
CA LEU A 111 -8.68 6.25 -3.17
C LEU A 111 -9.04 7.41 -2.25
N PRO A 112 -8.77 7.30 -0.95
CA PRO A 112 -8.97 8.44 -0.04
C PRO A 112 -7.88 9.48 -0.28
N PHE A 113 -8.08 10.68 0.26
CA PHE A 113 -6.99 11.62 0.38
C PHE A 113 -5.99 11.07 1.37
N TYR A 114 -4.70 11.34 1.14
CA TYR A 114 -3.67 10.81 2.03
C TYR A 114 -3.89 11.20 3.49
N GLU A 115 -4.37 12.42 3.73
CA GLU A 115 -4.60 12.92 5.08
C GLU A 115 -5.66 12.14 5.85
N GLU A 116 -6.50 11.38 5.12
CA GLU A 116 -7.58 10.59 5.72
C GLU A 116 -7.25 9.11 5.82
N ILE A 117 -6.02 8.72 5.49
CA ILE A 117 -5.66 7.31 5.40
C ILE A 117 -5.84 6.56 6.74
N ASP A 118 -5.68 7.26 7.86
CA ASP A 118 -5.79 6.62 9.17
C ASP A 118 -7.22 6.29 9.56
N SER A 119 -8.21 6.91 8.93
CA SER A 119 -9.60 6.78 9.37
C SER A 119 -10.56 6.28 8.30
N PHE A 120 -10.18 6.31 7.03
CA PHE A 120 -11.15 5.99 5.98
C PHE A 120 -11.65 4.54 6.04
N PHE A 121 -10.84 3.64 6.61
CA PHE A 121 -11.18 2.22 6.65
C PHE A 121 -11.97 1.82 7.90
N THR A 122 -12.37 2.77 8.75
CA THR A 122 -13.03 2.45 10.02
C THR A 122 -14.37 1.73 9.84
N GLU A 123 -15.01 1.91 8.72
CA GLU A 123 -16.28 1.23 8.43
C GLU A 123 -16.09 -0.06 7.62
N TYR A 124 -14.84 -0.44 7.35
CA TYR A 124 -14.55 -1.63 6.59
C TYR A 124 -14.56 -2.87 7.49
N SER A 125 -14.86 -4.01 6.89
CA SER A 125 -14.76 -5.28 7.61
C SER A 125 -13.31 -5.61 7.85
N ILE A 126 -12.96 -5.94 9.10
CA ILE A 126 -11.58 -6.19 9.50
C ILE A 126 -11.29 -7.68 9.47
N GLU A 127 -10.24 -8.07 8.75
CA GLU A 127 -9.70 -9.42 8.77
C GLU A 127 -8.36 -9.38 9.49
N GLU A 128 -8.20 -10.21 10.52
CA GLU A 128 -6.92 -10.30 11.24
C GLU A 128 -5.96 -11.21 10.51
N TYR A 129 -4.73 -10.76 10.40
CA TYR A 129 -3.70 -11.56 9.76
C TYR A 129 -2.90 -12.39 10.75
#